data_e4fd9c838e6828f6798dddda6689be34
#
_entry.id   e4fd9c838e6828f6798dddda6689be34
#
_cell.length_a   1.000
_cell.length_b   1.000
_cell.length_c   1.000
_cell.angle_alpha   90.00
_cell.angle_beta   90.00
_cell.angle_gamma   90.00
#
_symmetry.space_group_name_H-M   'P 1'
#
loop_
_entity.id
_entity.type
_entity.pdbx_description
1 polymer ?
#
loop_
_entity_poly.entity_id
_entity_poly.type
_entity_poly.pdbx_seq_one_letter_code
_entity_poly.pdbx_strand_id
1 'polypeptide(L)'
;MNFADKVNTVLDLSGYDAFPGSSLPLWLLVGVPLGLIVIGMLGMLEGFVFLSRNRPGSRSYRIWKRIMIGGIGAMFLGVILSLVSTVAHDNTPSFSDYVNKAYGFESSNLPDGKPEDGCLSVTWEKDGEIHSGTLNLLDNKISIKEIGGDYLEVTEQASQKNGE
;
A
#
# COMPACT_ATOMS: atom_id res chain seq x y z
N MET A 1 9.61 39.22 -6.43
CA MET A 1 9.08 37.92 -6.07
C MET A 1 10.28 36.95 -5.97
N ASN A 2 10.69 36.62 -4.75
CA ASN A 2 11.92 35.85 -4.51
C ASN A 2 11.66 34.37 -4.83
N PHE A 3 12.58 33.76 -5.56
CA PHE A 3 12.55 32.31 -5.90
C PHE A 3 12.54 31.39 -4.66
N ALA A 4 12.90 31.90 -3.49
CA ALA A 4 12.90 31.17 -2.23
C ALA A 4 11.48 30.85 -1.69
N ASP A 5 10.48 31.69 -2.01
CA ASP A 5 9.11 31.49 -1.53
C ASP A 5 8.33 30.39 -2.26
N LYS A 6 8.86 29.88 -3.39
CA LYS A 6 8.18 28.82 -4.17
C LYS A 6 8.44 27.39 -3.68
N VAL A 7 9.42 27.19 -2.82
CA VAL A 7 9.84 25.83 -2.42
C VAL A 7 8.86 25.21 -1.43
N ASN A 8 8.13 26.01 -0.65
CA ASN A 8 7.24 25.50 0.39
C ASN A 8 5.80 25.22 -0.07
N THR A 9 5.45 25.51 -1.32
CA THR A 9 4.07 25.31 -1.83
C THR A 9 3.88 24.00 -2.60
N VAL A 10 4.93 23.23 -2.80
CA VAL A 10 4.92 21.98 -3.55
C VAL A 10 5.33 20.82 -2.64
N LEU A 11 4.43 19.87 -2.44
CA LEU A 11 4.69 18.62 -1.72
C LEU A 11 5.24 17.59 -2.70
N ASP A 12 6.40 17.03 -2.41
CA ASP A 12 6.98 15.91 -3.14
C ASP A 12 6.46 14.59 -2.58
N LEU A 13 5.87 13.74 -3.44
CA LEU A 13 5.33 12.44 -3.08
C LEU A 13 6.37 11.32 -3.03
N SER A 14 7.66 11.59 -3.25
CA SER A 14 8.70 10.57 -3.13
C SER A 14 8.69 9.90 -1.76
N GLY A 15 8.38 10.64 -0.70
CA GLY A 15 8.20 10.11 0.64
C GLY A 15 6.99 9.19 0.76
N TYR A 16 5.87 9.48 0.08
CA TYR A 16 4.70 8.60 0.03
C TYR A 16 4.98 7.33 -0.77
N ASP A 17 5.59 7.46 -1.95
CA ASP A 17 5.93 6.33 -2.82
C ASP A 17 6.98 5.39 -2.19
N ALA A 18 7.73 5.86 -1.18
CA ALA A 18 8.67 5.04 -0.43
C ALA A 18 8.00 4.05 0.56
N PHE A 19 6.71 4.24 0.88
CA PHE A 19 5.99 3.29 1.72
C PHE A 19 5.78 1.94 1.01
N PRO A 20 6.03 0.80 1.69
CA PRO A 20 6.01 -0.51 1.06
C PRO A 20 4.68 -0.91 0.40
N GLY A 21 3.57 -0.34 0.83
CA GLY A 21 2.23 -0.64 0.32
C GLY A 21 1.72 0.29 -0.77
N SER A 22 2.37 1.44 -1.01
CA SER A 22 1.84 2.51 -1.86
C SER A 22 1.72 2.13 -3.34
N SER A 23 2.62 1.31 -3.86
CA SER A 23 2.72 0.94 -5.29
C SER A 23 2.27 -0.47 -5.62
N LEU A 24 1.96 -1.31 -4.61
CA LEU A 24 1.60 -2.70 -4.84
C LEU A 24 0.10 -2.85 -5.09
N PRO A 25 -0.32 -3.46 -6.21
CA PRO A 25 -1.73 -3.69 -6.47
C PRO A 25 -2.32 -4.68 -5.45
N LEU A 26 -3.54 -4.41 -4.99
CA LEU A 26 -4.24 -5.18 -3.96
C LEU A 26 -4.32 -6.68 -4.27
N TRP A 27 -4.49 -7.05 -5.56
CA TRP A 27 -4.54 -8.46 -5.96
C TRP A 27 -3.21 -9.20 -5.71
N LEU A 28 -2.08 -8.50 -5.73
CA LEU A 28 -0.77 -9.08 -5.47
C LEU A 28 -0.55 -9.25 -3.97
N LEU A 29 -1.01 -8.30 -3.17
CA LEU A 29 -0.94 -8.34 -1.71
C LEU A 29 -1.82 -9.44 -1.12
N VAL A 30 -3.02 -9.65 -1.66
CA VAL A 30 -4.01 -10.59 -1.12
C VAL A 30 -4.09 -11.87 -1.96
N GLY A 31 -4.09 -11.76 -3.29
CA GLY A 31 -4.33 -12.88 -4.19
C GLY A 31 -3.20 -13.91 -4.20
N VAL A 32 -1.94 -13.47 -4.16
CA VAL A 32 -0.79 -14.39 -4.17
C VAL A 32 -0.70 -15.20 -2.87
N PRO A 33 -0.76 -14.60 -1.67
CA PRO A 33 -0.77 -15.37 -0.42
C PRO A 33 -1.95 -16.34 -0.33
N LEU A 34 -3.16 -15.88 -0.69
CA LEU A 34 -4.36 -16.71 -0.67
C LEU A 34 -4.25 -17.90 -1.63
N GLY A 35 -3.75 -17.66 -2.85
CA GLY A 35 -3.51 -18.69 -3.85
C GLY A 35 -2.55 -19.77 -3.35
N LEU A 36 -1.46 -19.38 -2.69
CA LEU A 36 -0.49 -20.31 -2.11
C LEU A 36 -1.11 -21.15 -0.98
N ILE A 37 -1.94 -20.55 -0.13
CA ILE A 37 -2.66 -21.27 0.93
C ILE A 37 -3.60 -22.32 0.32
N VAL A 38 -4.39 -21.94 -0.68
CA VAL A 38 -5.36 -22.85 -1.32
C VAL A 38 -4.63 -24.01 -2.03
N ILE A 39 -3.59 -23.72 -2.82
CA ILE A 39 -2.78 -24.75 -3.50
C ILE A 39 -2.11 -25.65 -2.48
N GLY A 40 -1.58 -25.08 -1.39
CA GLY A 40 -0.97 -25.83 -0.31
C GLY A 40 -1.94 -26.78 0.39
N MET A 41 -3.17 -26.33 0.68
CA MET A 41 -4.24 -27.16 1.26
C MET A 41 -4.62 -28.31 0.33
N LEU A 42 -4.80 -28.04 -0.97
CA LEU A 42 -5.14 -29.08 -1.94
C LEU A 42 -4.03 -30.15 -2.03
N GLY A 43 -2.78 -29.72 -2.13
CA GLY A 43 -1.61 -30.62 -2.17
C GLY A 43 -1.48 -31.46 -0.89
N MET A 44 -1.79 -30.89 0.27
CA MET A 44 -1.79 -31.59 1.55
C MET A 44 -2.93 -32.64 1.60
N LEU A 45 -4.15 -32.27 1.22
CA LEU A 45 -5.31 -33.15 1.23
C LEU A 45 -5.14 -34.33 0.26
N GLU A 46 -4.76 -34.06 -0.98
CA GLU A 46 -4.50 -35.11 -1.96
C GLU A 46 -3.34 -36.00 -1.52
N GLY A 47 -2.24 -35.40 -1.06
CA GLY A 47 -1.11 -36.15 -0.53
C GLY A 47 -1.52 -37.09 0.59
N PHE A 48 -2.34 -36.62 1.55
CA PHE A 48 -2.83 -37.42 2.66
C PHE A 48 -3.69 -38.61 2.19
N VAL A 49 -4.66 -38.36 1.29
CA VAL A 49 -5.54 -39.42 0.73
C VAL A 49 -4.74 -40.49 0.00
N PHE A 50 -3.76 -40.09 -0.82
CA PHE A 50 -2.94 -41.06 -1.56
C PHE A 50 -1.93 -41.80 -0.66
N LEU A 51 -1.37 -41.13 0.36
CA LEU A 51 -0.50 -41.83 1.32
C LEU A 51 -1.24 -42.91 2.10
N SER A 52 -2.50 -42.65 2.48
CA SER A 52 -3.31 -43.64 3.22
C SER A 52 -3.64 -44.88 2.38
N ARG A 53 -3.65 -44.76 1.05
CA ARG A 53 -3.98 -45.88 0.13
C ARG A 53 -2.74 -46.64 -0.38
N ASN A 54 -1.54 -46.09 -0.24
CA ASN A 54 -0.32 -46.72 -0.76
C ASN A 54 0.54 -47.32 0.35
N ARG A 55 1.18 -48.45 0.04
CA ARG A 55 2.09 -49.10 1.00
C ARG A 55 3.35 -48.27 1.22
N PRO A 56 3.80 -48.10 2.47
CA PRO A 56 5.05 -47.46 2.79
C PRO A 56 6.22 -48.07 1.99
N GLY A 57 7.09 -47.21 1.42
CA GLY A 57 8.26 -47.64 0.64
C GLY A 57 8.04 -47.75 -0.88
N SER A 58 6.80 -47.76 -1.38
CA SER A 58 6.52 -47.75 -2.81
C SER A 58 7.00 -46.45 -3.50
N ARG A 59 7.23 -46.50 -4.82
CA ARG A 59 7.59 -45.30 -5.59
C ARG A 59 6.49 -44.24 -5.50
N SER A 60 5.23 -44.62 -5.58
CA SER A 60 4.08 -43.75 -5.45
C SER A 60 4.03 -43.10 -4.07
N TYR A 61 4.27 -43.84 -2.98
CA TYR A 61 4.33 -43.30 -1.63
C TYR A 61 5.37 -42.17 -1.50
N ARG A 62 6.56 -42.34 -2.08
CA ARG A 62 7.62 -41.33 -2.04
C ARG A 62 7.26 -40.05 -2.80
N ILE A 63 6.58 -40.16 -3.94
CA ILE A 63 6.12 -39.01 -4.74
C ILE A 63 5.06 -38.23 -3.94
N TRP A 64 4.02 -38.92 -3.45
CA TRP A 64 2.94 -38.28 -2.73
C TRP A 64 3.38 -37.68 -1.40
N LYS A 65 4.34 -38.29 -0.73
CA LYS A 65 4.98 -37.70 0.46
C LYS A 65 5.65 -36.36 0.14
N ARG A 66 6.33 -36.25 -1.01
CA ARG A 66 6.96 -34.99 -1.44
C ARG A 66 5.91 -33.92 -1.77
N ILE A 67 4.82 -34.31 -2.44
CA ILE A 67 3.71 -33.39 -2.77
C ILE A 67 3.06 -32.88 -1.46
N MET A 68 2.81 -33.75 -0.50
CA MET A 68 2.27 -33.33 0.80
C MET A 68 3.19 -32.36 1.56
N ILE A 69 4.48 -32.65 1.60
CA ILE A 69 5.47 -31.77 2.26
C ILE A 69 5.56 -30.43 1.51
N GLY A 70 5.56 -30.46 0.17
CA GLY A 70 5.52 -29.25 -0.65
C GLY A 70 4.26 -28.41 -0.44
N GLY A 71 3.09 -29.07 -0.31
CA GLY A 71 1.82 -28.42 0.02
C GLY A 71 1.85 -27.73 1.38
N ILE A 72 2.38 -28.40 2.40
CA ILE A 72 2.57 -27.81 3.75
C ILE A 72 3.48 -26.58 3.64
N GLY A 73 4.61 -26.68 2.94
CA GLY A 73 5.55 -25.59 2.74
C GLY A 73 4.90 -24.38 2.02
N ALA A 74 4.12 -24.62 0.97
CA ALA A 74 3.40 -23.58 0.25
C ALA A 74 2.35 -22.88 1.14
N MET A 75 1.63 -23.63 1.97
CA MET A 75 0.67 -23.08 2.92
C MET A 75 1.33 -22.18 3.95
N PHE A 76 2.45 -22.62 4.56
CA PHE A 76 3.21 -21.80 5.50
C PHE A 76 3.76 -20.52 4.85
N LEU A 77 4.28 -20.63 3.62
CA LEU A 77 4.78 -19.48 2.88
C LEU A 77 3.64 -18.47 2.60
N GLY A 78 2.47 -18.95 2.21
CA GLY A 78 1.30 -18.13 2.01
C GLY A 78 0.86 -17.39 3.27
N VAL A 79 0.87 -18.06 4.43
CA VAL A 79 0.57 -17.43 5.73
C VAL A 79 1.60 -16.35 6.09
N ILE A 80 2.89 -16.63 5.93
CA ILE A 80 3.94 -15.65 6.20
C ILE A 80 3.79 -14.43 5.28
N LEU A 81 3.58 -14.63 3.98
CA LEU A 81 3.36 -13.55 3.03
C LEU A 81 2.10 -12.73 3.38
N SER A 82 1.02 -13.38 3.82
CA SER A 82 -0.19 -12.70 4.27
C SER A 82 0.09 -11.79 5.47
N LEU A 83 0.82 -12.28 6.47
CA LEU A 83 1.19 -11.48 7.64
C LEU A 83 2.06 -10.27 7.26
N VAL A 84 3.07 -10.48 6.40
CA VAL A 84 3.94 -9.40 5.92
C VAL A 84 3.13 -8.36 5.13
N SER A 85 2.20 -8.81 4.27
CA SER A 85 1.34 -7.93 3.49
C SER A 85 0.42 -7.10 4.38
N THR A 86 -0.16 -7.69 5.42
CA THR A 86 -1.02 -6.98 6.38
C THR A 86 -0.22 -5.90 7.13
N VAL A 87 0.95 -6.26 7.66
CA VAL A 87 1.81 -5.30 8.37
C VAL A 87 2.28 -4.17 7.44
N ALA A 88 2.61 -4.47 6.19
CA ALA A 88 2.99 -3.46 5.21
C ALA A 88 1.82 -2.52 4.88
N HIS A 89 0.62 -3.05 4.75
CA HIS A 89 -0.59 -2.27 4.48
C HIS A 89 -0.96 -1.37 5.65
N ASP A 90 -0.97 -1.90 6.87
CA ASP A 90 -1.31 -1.15 8.09
C ASP A 90 -0.32 0.01 8.37
N ASN A 91 0.92 -0.11 7.93
CA ASN A 91 1.94 0.93 8.07
C ASN A 91 1.98 1.94 6.91
N THR A 92 1.17 1.73 5.86
CA THR A 92 1.11 2.67 4.74
C THR A 92 -0.03 3.66 5.00
N PRO A 93 0.26 4.96 5.18
CA PRO A 93 -0.79 5.95 5.34
C PRO A 93 -1.64 6.03 4.08
N SER A 94 -2.92 6.36 4.21
CA SER A 94 -3.73 6.70 3.04
C SER A 94 -3.17 7.95 2.36
N PHE A 95 -3.46 8.12 1.07
CA PHE A 95 -3.03 9.33 0.35
C PHE A 95 -3.63 10.58 0.97
N SER A 96 -4.91 10.51 1.39
CA SER A 96 -5.58 11.61 2.09
C SER A 96 -4.88 11.95 3.40
N ASP A 97 -4.52 10.96 4.23
CA ASP A 97 -3.82 11.21 5.51
C ASP A 97 -2.44 11.82 5.31
N TYR A 98 -1.72 11.34 4.28
CA TYR A 98 -0.40 11.89 3.96
C TYR A 98 -0.45 13.36 3.56
N VAL A 99 -1.41 13.71 2.68
CA VAL A 99 -1.61 15.10 2.23
C VAL A 99 -2.16 15.97 3.36
N ASN A 100 -3.16 15.48 4.13
CA ASN A 100 -3.72 16.21 5.27
C ASN A 100 -2.63 16.57 6.28
N LYS A 101 -1.77 15.63 6.62
CA LYS A 101 -0.65 15.86 7.53
C LYS A 101 0.34 16.88 6.97
N ALA A 102 0.66 16.81 5.68
CA ALA A 102 1.62 17.70 5.04
C ALA A 102 1.15 19.17 4.99
N TYR A 103 -0.15 19.40 4.78
CA TYR A 103 -0.75 20.74 4.72
C TYR A 103 -1.39 21.20 6.03
N GLY A 104 -1.45 20.31 7.03
CA GLY A 104 -2.06 20.61 8.32
C GLY A 104 -3.59 20.70 8.27
N PHE A 105 -4.23 19.87 7.44
CA PHE A 105 -5.69 19.76 7.38
C PHE A 105 -6.21 18.84 8.48
N GLU A 106 -7.38 19.17 9.06
CA GLU A 106 -8.08 18.31 10.01
C GLU A 106 -8.80 17.18 9.27
N SER A 107 -9.40 17.50 8.13
CA SER A 107 -10.08 16.56 7.25
C SER A 107 -10.08 17.07 5.81
N SER A 108 -10.21 16.15 4.83
CA SER A 108 -10.39 16.52 3.43
C SER A 108 -11.22 15.47 2.68
N ASN A 109 -11.75 15.84 1.50
CA ASN A 109 -12.44 14.92 0.62
C ASN A 109 -11.50 14.23 -0.40
N LEU A 110 -10.21 14.15 -0.10
CA LEU A 110 -9.24 13.46 -0.93
C LEU A 110 -9.50 11.94 -0.95
N PRO A 111 -9.21 11.27 -2.07
CA PRO A 111 -9.30 9.81 -2.14
C PRO A 111 -8.24 9.15 -1.27
N ASP A 112 -8.53 7.93 -0.76
CA ASP A 112 -7.56 7.15 0.04
C ASP A 112 -6.38 6.65 -0.79
N GLY A 113 -6.59 6.42 -2.09
CA GLY A 113 -5.54 6.02 -3.03
C GLY A 113 -5.01 7.22 -3.82
N LYS A 114 -3.71 7.16 -4.18
CA LYS A 114 -3.09 8.18 -5.02
C LYS A 114 -3.84 8.31 -6.35
N PRO A 115 -4.37 9.49 -6.69
CA PRO A 115 -5.05 9.71 -7.97
C PRO A 115 -4.05 9.71 -9.13
N GLU A 116 -4.57 9.62 -10.35
CA GLU A 116 -3.78 9.87 -11.56
C GLU A 116 -3.40 11.35 -11.67
N ASP A 117 -2.34 11.63 -12.44
CA ASP A 117 -1.89 13.00 -12.70
C ASP A 117 -3.02 13.85 -13.29
N GLY A 118 -3.23 15.04 -12.73
CA GLY A 118 -4.31 15.92 -13.14
C GLY A 118 -4.71 16.93 -12.09
N CYS A 119 -5.90 17.50 -12.28
CA CYS A 119 -6.50 18.48 -11.39
C CYS A 119 -7.71 17.89 -10.70
N LEU A 120 -7.77 17.98 -9.37
CA LEU A 120 -8.89 17.55 -8.54
C LEU A 120 -9.44 18.73 -7.76
N SER A 121 -10.76 18.82 -7.67
CA SER A 121 -11.41 19.74 -6.75
C SER A 121 -11.36 19.16 -5.34
N VAL A 122 -10.87 19.93 -4.39
CA VAL A 122 -10.64 19.51 -3.01
C VAL A 122 -11.32 20.46 -2.06
N THR A 123 -11.97 19.91 -1.04
CA THR A 123 -12.44 20.64 0.12
C THR A 123 -11.71 20.10 1.35
N TRP A 124 -11.31 21.00 2.24
CA TRP A 124 -10.62 20.63 3.48
C TRP A 124 -11.12 21.48 4.63
N GLU A 125 -10.95 20.96 5.83
CA GLU A 125 -11.22 21.64 7.08
C GLU A 125 -9.90 22.00 7.74
N LYS A 126 -9.79 23.25 8.16
CA LYS A 126 -8.63 23.77 8.89
C LYS A 126 -9.12 24.84 9.85
N ASP A 127 -8.67 24.74 11.11
CA ASP A 127 -9.05 25.67 12.18
C ASP A 127 -10.58 25.79 12.37
N GLY A 128 -11.34 24.71 12.07
CA GLY A 128 -12.81 24.68 12.14
C GLY A 128 -13.51 25.39 11.00
N GLU A 129 -12.81 25.84 9.97
CA GLU A 129 -13.37 26.45 8.75
C GLU A 129 -13.23 25.52 7.54
N ILE A 130 -14.25 25.51 6.67
CA ILE A 130 -14.26 24.72 5.45
C ILE A 130 -13.76 25.56 4.29
N HIS A 131 -12.68 25.12 3.68
CA HIS A 131 -12.05 25.73 2.52
C HIS A 131 -12.27 24.88 1.28
N SER A 132 -12.12 25.48 0.11
CA SER A 132 -12.22 24.79 -1.16
C SER A 132 -11.11 25.24 -2.11
N GLY A 133 -10.62 24.31 -2.93
CA GLY A 133 -9.53 24.61 -3.83
C GLY A 133 -9.36 23.55 -4.93
N THR A 134 -8.24 23.66 -5.61
CA THR A 134 -7.82 22.73 -6.66
C THR A 134 -6.46 22.14 -6.30
N LEU A 135 -6.40 20.82 -6.21
CA LEU A 135 -5.17 20.06 -6.12
C LEU A 135 -4.69 19.75 -7.52
N ASN A 136 -3.45 20.10 -7.81
CA ASN A 136 -2.75 19.74 -9.04
C ASN A 136 -1.71 18.68 -8.70
N LEU A 137 -1.80 17.52 -9.32
CA LEU A 137 -0.82 16.45 -9.25
C LEU A 137 -0.12 16.34 -10.60
N LEU A 138 1.18 16.50 -10.62
CA LEU A 138 2.02 16.37 -11.80
C LEU A 138 3.40 15.87 -11.41
N ASP A 139 3.88 14.81 -12.06
CA ASP A 139 5.22 14.26 -11.85
C ASP A 139 5.55 14.01 -10.36
N ASN A 140 4.63 13.36 -9.63
CA ASN A 140 4.79 13.10 -8.18
C ASN A 140 4.87 14.36 -7.30
N LYS A 141 4.41 15.49 -7.80
CA LYS A 141 4.38 16.75 -7.06
C LYS A 141 2.96 17.26 -6.91
N ILE A 142 2.59 17.61 -5.69
CA ILE A 142 1.29 18.18 -5.38
C ILE A 142 1.45 19.66 -5.08
N SER A 143 0.54 20.45 -5.63
CA SER A 143 0.28 21.82 -5.20
C SER A 143 -1.22 22.03 -5.04
N ILE A 144 -1.62 22.69 -3.97
CA ILE A 144 -3.02 23.01 -3.68
C ILE A 144 -3.18 24.52 -3.77
N LYS A 145 -4.15 24.96 -4.59
CA LYS A 145 -4.52 26.36 -4.73
C LYS A 145 -5.93 26.58 -4.22
N GLU A 146 -6.08 27.50 -3.28
CA GLU A 146 -7.38 27.88 -2.74
C GLU A 146 -8.20 28.69 -3.77
N ILE A 147 -9.53 28.53 -3.77
CA ILE A 147 -10.41 29.30 -4.64
C ILE A 147 -10.40 30.78 -4.20
N GLY A 148 -9.93 31.64 -5.10
CA GLY A 148 -9.81 33.09 -4.81
C GLY A 148 -8.60 33.47 -3.98
N GLY A 149 -7.74 32.50 -3.61
CA GLY A 149 -6.53 32.67 -2.81
C GLY A 149 -5.24 32.25 -3.53
N ASP A 150 -4.20 32.15 -2.73
CA ASP A 150 -2.86 31.75 -3.16
C ASP A 150 -2.67 30.23 -3.03
N TYR A 151 -1.47 29.75 -3.40
CA TYR A 151 -1.06 28.37 -3.16
C TYR A 151 -0.81 28.17 -1.68
N LEU A 152 -1.29 27.03 -1.18
CA LEU A 152 -1.09 26.65 0.21
C LEU A 152 0.36 26.25 0.48
N GLU A 153 0.86 26.64 1.64
CA GLU A 153 2.19 26.24 2.09
C GLU A 153 2.15 24.86 2.73
N VAL A 154 3.18 24.06 2.46
CA VAL A 154 3.39 22.78 3.10
C VAL A 154 3.90 23.03 4.53
N THR A 155 3.10 22.70 5.51
CA THR A 155 3.37 22.96 6.94
C THR A 155 4.43 22.00 7.50
N GLU A 156 4.42 20.76 7.04
CA GLU A 156 5.39 19.73 7.40
C GLU A 156 5.94 19.13 6.11
N GLN A 157 7.14 19.52 5.71
CA GLN A 157 7.87 18.66 4.80
C GLN A 157 7.97 17.33 5.52
N ALA A 158 7.39 16.27 4.95
CA ALA A 158 7.63 14.90 5.38
C ALA A 158 9.13 14.66 5.22
N SER A 159 9.87 15.15 6.20
CA SER A 159 11.32 15.17 6.26
C SER A 159 11.73 13.71 6.19
N GLN A 160 12.33 13.34 5.08
CA GLN A 160 13.16 12.18 4.98
C GLN A 160 14.08 12.12 6.20
N LYS A 161 13.62 11.45 7.23
CA LYS A 161 14.50 10.86 8.22
C LYS A 161 14.95 9.52 7.66
N ASN A 162 15.68 9.58 6.56
CA ASN A 162 16.53 8.47 6.14
C ASN A 162 17.66 8.44 7.16
N GLY A 163 17.66 7.33 7.90
CA GLY A 163 18.55 7.09 9.01
C GLY A 163 20.02 7.20 8.64
N GLU A 164 20.74 7.67 9.61
CA GLU A 164 22.07 7.17 9.92
C GLU A 164 21.99 5.80 10.57
#